data_a74e5faa2f2c3eb861e851c50975487e
#
_entry.id   a74e5faa2f2c3eb861e851c50975487e
#
_cell.length_a   1.000
_cell.length_b   1.000
_cell.length_c   1.000
_cell.angle_alpha   90.00
_cell.angle_beta   90.00
_cell.angle_gamma   90.00
#
_symmetry.space_group_name_H-M   'P 1'
#
loop_
_entity.id
_entity.type
_entity.pdbx_description
1 polymer ?
#
loop_
_entity_poly.entity_id
_entity_poly.type
_entity_poly.pdbx_seq_one_letter_code
_entity_poly.pdbx_strand_id
1 'polypeptide(L)'
;MIRRRPEKYIDVTLFVRMIFLTLVLVLSTLTAPAQQTSSNAQPSPSPDSSTAKQPDPRDPVERSDEFKSKLTFGIYFIPGERAYDLNLRHQFGQWTAWIAGFYDPKSNKLLRVGAQYDYKKGWLHLVPTLEVSTTRAMSGSLYSELGSGKTYAIAGIARTNLRPFFDLFWDPGDSVQLGIGHKISNYDRIQGYTIFDVRLHTEQQNTHVLWRHKLNANNGITLDAVFKSGHGDSGKFIRTAGIGVYYDREKWFWKLYFDPHVNFADHTMVRAGIGLKF
;
A
#
# COMPACT_ATOMS: atom_id res chain seq x y z
N MET A 1 -21.99 -13.87 39.85
CA MET A 1 -22.37 -14.73 38.71
C MET A 1 -22.46 -13.89 37.47
N ILE A 2 -21.36 -13.73 36.71
CA ILE A 2 -21.27 -12.83 35.54
C ILE A 2 -21.60 -13.66 34.30
N ARG A 3 -22.74 -13.41 33.67
CA ARG A 3 -23.15 -14.00 32.39
C ARG A 3 -22.24 -13.45 31.29
N ARG A 4 -21.32 -14.26 30.77
CA ARG A 4 -20.58 -13.97 29.52
C ARG A 4 -21.58 -14.01 28.37
N ARG A 5 -21.72 -12.92 27.62
CA ARG A 5 -22.41 -12.90 26.33
C ARG A 5 -21.67 -13.78 25.33
N PRO A 6 -22.36 -14.59 24.50
CA PRO A 6 -21.68 -15.34 23.46
C PRO A 6 -21.04 -14.38 22.46
N GLU A 7 -19.74 -14.48 22.29
CA GLU A 7 -19.01 -13.81 21.21
C GLU A 7 -19.52 -14.35 19.87
N LYS A 8 -20.09 -13.48 19.04
CA LYS A 8 -20.42 -13.82 17.66
C LYS A 8 -19.09 -13.88 16.90
N TYR A 9 -18.52 -15.07 16.77
CA TYR A 9 -17.43 -15.33 15.87
C TYR A 9 -17.89 -15.02 14.44
N ILE A 10 -17.18 -14.13 13.75
CA ILE A 10 -17.36 -13.96 12.31
C ILE A 10 -16.88 -15.27 11.69
N ASP A 11 -17.77 -15.95 10.98
CA ASP A 11 -17.42 -17.18 10.27
C ASP A 11 -16.38 -16.84 9.17
N VAL A 12 -15.14 -17.17 9.48
CA VAL A 12 -13.99 -16.95 8.59
C VAL A 12 -14.22 -17.61 7.23
N THR A 13 -14.95 -18.73 7.21
CA THR A 13 -15.31 -19.46 5.99
C THR A 13 -16.25 -18.65 5.09
N LEU A 14 -17.23 -17.98 5.71
CA LEU A 14 -18.17 -17.09 5.02
C LEU A 14 -17.44 -15.88 4.44
N PHE A 15 -16.49 -15.33 5.20
CA PHE A 15 -15.72 -14.17 4.80
C PHE A 15 -14.74 -14.49 3.63
N VAL A 16 -14.06 -15.63 3.69
CA VAL A 16 -13.21 -16.12 2.60
C VAL A 16 -14.03 -16.38 1.33
N ARG A 17 -15.25 -16.94 1.47
CA ARG A 17 -16.17 -17.13 0.34
C ARG A 17 -16.63 -15.80 -0.25
N MET A 18 -16.91 -14.78 0.56
CA MET A 18 -17.23 -13.43 0.06
C MET A 18 -16.07 -12.81 -0.72
N ILE A 19 -14.83 -12.95 -0.23
CA ILE A 19 -13.63 -12.47 -0.95
C ILE A 19 -13.51 -13.21 -2.29
N PHE A 20 -13.69 -14.52 -2.30
CA PHE A 20 -13.61 -15.33 -3.52
C PHE A 20 -14.71 -14.96 -4.52
N LEU A 21 -15.95 -14.75 -4.06
CA LEU A 21 -17.06 -14.28 -4.92
C LEU A 21 -16.80 -12.88 -5.49
N THR A 22 -16.26 -11.96 -4.69
CA THR A 22 -15.92 -10.61 -5.15
C THR A 22 -14.78 -10.66 -6.17
N LEU A 23 -13.79 -11.51 -5.96
CA LEU A 23 -12.70 -11.72 -6.91
C LEU A 23 -13.20 -12.33 -8.24
N VAL A 24 -14.10 -13.32 -8.18
CA VAL A 24 -14.72 -13.93 -9.35
C VAL A 24 -15.61 -12.92 -10.10
N LEU A 25 -16.35 -12.07 -9.37
CA LEU A 25 -17.20 -11.03 -9.98
C LEU A 25 -16.36 -9.96 -10.70
N VAL A 26 -15.22 -9.57 -10.13
CA VAL A 26 -14.28 -8.64 -10.76
C VAL A 26 -13.63 -9.27 -11.99
N LEU A 27 -13.24 -10.54 -11.92
CA LEU A 27 -12.67 -11.27 -13.06
C LEU A 27 -13.69 -11.49 -14.18
N SER A 28 -14.96 -11.75 -13.87
CA SER A 28 -16.01 -11.95 -14.89
C SER A 28 -16.41 -10.65 -15.62
N THR A 29 -16.24 -9.49 -14.99
CA THR A 29 -16.44 -8.19 -15.68
C THR A 29 -15.28 -7.83 -16.64
N LEU A 30 -14.14 -8.52 -16.54
CA LEU A 30 -12.97 -8.31 -17.38
C LEU A 30 -13.02 -9.08 -18.72
N THR A 31 -13.96 -10.03 -18.88
CA THR A 31 -14.09 -10.88 -20.08
C THR A 31 -15.11 -10.39 -21.09
N ALA A 32 -15.72 -9.21 -20.90
CA ALA A 32 -16.61 -8.63 -21.91
C ALA A 32 -15.79 -8.17 -23.14
N PRO A 33 -16.07 -8.67 -24.35
CA PRO A 33 -15.33 -8.31 -25.55
C PRO A 33 -15.54 -6.83 -25.88
N ALA A 34 -14.45 -6.09 -26.01
CA ALA A 34 -14.47 -4.73 -26.51
C ALA A 34 -14.95 -4.76 -27.97
N GLN A 35 -16.11 -4.17 -28.26
CA GLN A 35 -16.54 -3.90 -29.63
C GLN A 35 -15.57 -2.89 -30.25
N GLN A 36 -14.81 -3.36 -31.25
CA GLN A 36 -14.00 -2.53 -32.11
C GLN A 36 -14.92 -1.73 -33.04
N THR A 37 -15.06 -0.44 -32.80
CA THR A 37 -15.53 0.49 -33.82
C THR A 37 -14.31 0.97 -34.61
N SER A 38 -14.18 0.46 -35.83
CA SER A 38 -13.24 0.94 -36.84
C SER A 38 -13.71 2.28 -37.37
N SER A 39 -12.97 3.36 -37.14
CA SER A 39 -13.07 4.57 -37.95
C SER A 39 -11.70 4.89 -38.56
N ASN A 40 -11.60 4.74 -39.86
CA ASN A 40 -10.51 5.23 -40.69
C ASN A 40 -10.49 6.77 -40.66
N ALA A 41 -9.41 7.35 -40.17
CA ALA A 41 -9.05 8.73 -40.47
C ALA A 41 -7.53 8.82 -40.59
N GLN A 42 -7.09 9.25 -41.75
CA GLN A 42 -5.71 9.44 -42.17
C GLN A 42 -5.12 10.70 -41.49
N PRO A 43 -3.90 10.70 -40.98
CA PRO A 43 -3.33 11.89 -40.32
C PRO A 43 -2.53 12.75 -41.32
N SER A 44 -2.75 14.05 -41.25
CA SER A 44 -1.84 15.08 -41.76
C SER A 44 -0.72 15.35 -40.77
N PRO A 45 0.50 15.65 -41.21
CA PRO A 45 1.61 15.92 -40.33
C PRO A 45 1.65 17.41 -39.92
N SER A 46 1.80 17.68 -38.65
CA SER A 46 2.27 18.97 -38.13
C SER A 46 3.37 18.76 -37.09
N PRO A 47 4.44 19.55 -37.16
CA PRO A 47 5.54 19.42 -36.23
C PRO A 47 5.34 20.37 -35.04
N ASP A 48 5.14 19.83 -33.86
CA ASP A 48 5.39 20.58 -32.64
C ASP A 48 6.07 19.67 -31.63
N SER A 49 7.35 19.93 -31.46
CA SER A 49 8.23 19.32 -30.48
C SER A 49 7.97 19.93 -29.10
N SER A 50 6.89 19.52 -28.44
CA SER A 50 6.82 19.60 -27.00
C SER A 50 7.43 18.31 -26.45
N THR A 51 8.58 18.40 -25.81
CA THR A 51 9.21 17.34 -25.06
C THR A 51 8.27 16.91 -23.92
N ALA A 52 7.32 16.07 -24.24
CA ALA A 52 6.52 15.36 -23.26
C ALA A 52 7.48 14.51 -22.42
N LYS A 53 7.61 14.85 -21.15
CA LYS A 53 8.41 14.13 -20.16
C LYS A 53 8.00 12.67 -20.22
N GLN A 54 8.88 11.82 -20.74
CA GLN A 54 8.60 10.39 -20.88
C GLN A 54 8.24 9.82 -19.51
N PRO A 55 7.11 9.11 -19.31
CA PRO A 55 6.73 8.55 -18.03
C PRO A 55 7.86 7.69 -17.47
N ASP A 56 8.15 7.83 -16.17
CA ASP A 56 9.17 7.00 -15.51
C ASP A 56 8.83 5.53 -15.73
N PRO A 57 9.70 4.74 -16.37
CA PRO A 57 9.44 3.34 -16.62
C PRO A 57 9.26 2.50 -15.35
N ARG A 58 9.56 3.05 -14.17
CA ARG A 58 9.45 2.38 -12.87
C ARG A 58 8.07 2.48 -12.24
N ASP A 59 7.19 3.38 -12.72
CA ASP A 59 5.84 3.56 -12.18
C ASP A 59 4.74 3.31 -13.20
N PRO A 60 4.36 2.05 -13.44
CA PRO A 60 3.31 1.73 -14.41
C PRO A 60 1.89 2.06 -13.89
N VAL A 61 1.71 2.29 -12.60
CA VAL A 61 0.39 2.48 -11.96
C VAL A 61 0.14 3.92 -11.51
N GLU A 62 1.18 4.74 -11.31
CA GLU A 62 0.99 6.13 -10.92
C GLU A 62 0.72 7.00 -12.14
N ARG A 63 -0.52 7.45 -12.24
CA ARG A 63 -0.87 8.66 -12.98
C ARG A 63 -0.48 9.84 -12.12
N SER A 64 0.74 10.29 -12.27
CA SER A 64 1.31 11.30 -11.40
C SER A 64 0.73 12.70 -11.60
N ASP A 65 0.12 13.00 -12.74
CA ASP A 65 -0.07 14.39 -13.14
C ASP A 65 -1.54 14.88 -13.12
N GLU A 66 -2.52 13.98 -13.04
CA GLU A 66 -3.95 14.37 -13.13
C GLU A 66 -4.58 14.70 -11.76
N PHE A 67 -4.22 13.94 -10.72
CA PHE A 67 -4.81 14.12 -9.39
C PHE A 67 -3.74 14.43 -8.35
N LYS A 68 -3.78 15.65 -7.82
CA LYS A 68 -2.83 16.12 -6.80
C LYS A 68 -3.24 15.76 -5.38
N SER A 69 -4.51 15.51 -5.16
CA SER A 69 -5.06 15.23 -3.83
C SER A 69 -5.61 13.82 -3.73
N LYS A 70 -5.52 13.24 -2.55
CA LYS A 70 -6.03 11.89 -2.25
C LYS A 70 -6.60 11.85 -0.84
N LEU A 71 -7.89 11.55 -0.75
CA LEU A 71 -8.58 11.29 0.50
C LEU A 71 -8.79 9.78 0.65
N THR A 72 -8.43 9.22 1.79
CA THR A 72 -8.60 7.79 2.09
C THR A 72 -9.34 7.64 3.40
N PHE A 73 -10.37 6.82 3.42
CA PHE A 73 -11.02 6.32 4.64
C PHE A 73 -10.74 4.83 4.79
N GLY A 74 -10.38 4.42 5.99
CA GLY A 74 -10.10 3.02 6.34
C GLY A 74 -10.86 2.58 7.56
N ILE A 75 -11.22 1.30 7.58
CA ILE A 75 -11.79 0.62 8.73
C ILE A 75 -11.00 -0.65 9.02
N TYR A 76 -10.71 -0.88 10.29
CA TYR A 76 -9.96 -2.01 10.80
C TYR A 76 -10.87 -2.87 11.65
N PHE A 77 -10.94 -4.14 11.31
CA PHE A 77 -11.68 -5.16 12.06
C PHE A 77 -10.68 -6.05 12.78
N ILE A 78 -10.59 -5.91 14.09
CA ILE A 78 -9.82 -6.77 14.98
C ILE A 78 -10.83 -7.44 15.91
N PRO A 79 -10.65 -8.70 16.34
CA PRO A 79 -11.60 -9.36 17.26
C PRO A 79 -11.91 -8.51 18.49
N GLY A 80 -13.20 -8.18 18.65
CA GLY A 80 -13.66 -7.31 19.74
C GLY A 80 -13.37 -5.82 19.60
N GLU A 81 -12.78 -5.36 18.49
CA GLU A 81 -12.39 -3.96 18.25
C GLU A 81 -12.65 -3.50 16.81
N ARG A 82 -12.89 -2.20 16.66
CA ARG A 82 -12.95 -1.54 15.37
C ARG A 82 -12.21 -0.22 15.47
N ALA A 83 -11.29 0.02 14.54
CA ALA A 83 -10.63 1.30 14.42
C ALA A 83 -10.87 1.90 13.04
N TYR A 84 -10.66 3.19 12.93
CA TYR A 84 -10.92 3.97 11.72
C TYR A 84 -9.73 4.86 11.43
N ASP A 85 -9.43 5.08 10.16
CA ASP A 85 -8.50 6.10 9.73
C ASP A 85 -9.09 7.01 8.65
N LEU A 86 -8.66 8.26 8.66
CA LEU A 86 -8.92 9.22 7.59
C LEU A 86 -7.59 9.89 7.25
N ASN A 87 -7.22 9.88 5.97
CA ASN A 87 -5.95 10.43 5.51
C ASN A 87 -6.19 11.29 4.28
N LEU A 88 -5.83 12.56 4.37
CA LEU A 88 -5.80 13.50 3.27
C LEU A 88 -4.36 13.78 2.89
N ARG A 89 -4.01 13.61 1.62
CA ARG A 89 -2.70 13.92 1.04
C ARG A 89 -2.85 14.88 -0.10
N HIS A 90 -1.83 15.73 -0.24
CA HIS A 90 -1.72 16.63 -1.38
C HIS A 90 -0.28 16.67 -1.88
N GLN A 91 -0.14 16.57 -3.21
CA GLN A 91 1.14 16.64 -3.91
C GLN A 91 1.31 18.03 -4.52
N PHE A 92 2.46 18.66 -4.26
CA PHE A 92 2.87 19.92 -4.84
C PHE A 92 4.32 19.81 -5.35
N GLY A 93 4.44 19.64 -6.64
CA GLY A 93 5.74 19.35 -7.27
C GLY A 93 6.28 18.00 -6.80
N GLN A 94 7.49 18.03 -6.24
CA GLN A 94 8.17 16.84 -5.69
C GLN A 94 7.80 16.57 -4.22
N TRP A 95 7.04 17.43 -3.59
CA TRP A 95 6.60 17.28 -2.21
C TRP A 95 5.22 16.62 -2.15
N THR A 96 5.01 15.79 -1.17
CA THR A 96 3.69 15.32 -0.75
C THR A 96 3.55 15.57 0.74
N ALA A 97 2.51 16.29 1.15
CA ALA A 97 2.16 16.46 2.55
C ALA A 97 0.86 15.74 2.86
N TRP A 98 0.66 15.37 4.14
CA TRP A 98 -0.56 14.75 4.60
C TRP A 98 -0.93 15.16 6.02
N ILE A 99 -2.23 15.02 6.28
CA ILE A 99 -2.82 14.99 7.61
C ILE A 99 -3.62 13.70 7.73
N ALA A 100 -3.45 12.97 8.82
CA ALA A 100 -4.11 11.69 9.03
C ALA A 100 -4.61 11.56 10.47
N GLY A 101 -5.86 11.17 10.62
CA GLY A 101 -6.50 10.87 11.90
C GLY A 101 -6.70 9.37 12.03
N PHE A 102 -6.35 8.80 13.18
CA PHE A 102 -6.67 7.43 13.56
C PHE A 102 -7.53 7.47 14.82
N TYR A 103 -8.58 6.68 14.84
CA TYR A 103 -9.51 6.58 15.94
C TYR A 103 -9.80 5.14 16.29
N ASP A 104 -9.41 4.74 17.49
CA ASP A 104 -9.82 3.51 18.14
C ASP A 104 -10.68 3.86 19.36
N PRO A 105 -11.96 3.43 19.42
CA PRO A 105 -12.86 3.77 20.53
C PRO A 105 -12.35 3.31 21.90
N LYS A 106 -11.49 2.29 21.95
CA LYS A 106 -11.04 1.71 23.22
C LYS A 106 -9.70 2.27 23.72
N SER A 107 -8.83 2.68 22.81
CA SER A 107 -7.45 2.96 23.20
C SER A 107 -6.93 4.34 22.80
N ASN A 108 -7.12 4.78 21.55
CA ASN A 108 -6.34 5.90 21.05
C ASN A 108 -7.04 6.78 20.01
N LYS A 109 -6.83 8.08 20.18
CA LYS A 109 -7.03 9.10 19.14
C LYS A 109 -5.65 9.63 18.75
N LEU A 110 -5.29 9.49 17.49
CA LEU A 110 -4.00 9.91 16.98
C LEU A 110 -4.20 10.80 15.76
N LEU A 111 -3.68 12.01 15.82
CA LEU A 111 -3.54 12.89 14.65
C LEU A 111 -2.07 12.90 14.25
N ARG A 112 -1.80 12.77 12.95
CA ARG A 112 -0.46 12.78 12.37
C ARG A 112 -0.39 13.78 11.23
N VAL A 113 0.71 14.48 11.13
CA VAL A 113 1.04 15.38 10.02
C VAL A 113 2.41 15.00 9.52
N GLY A 114 2.57 14.89 8.22
CA GLY A 114 3.85 14.53 7.65
C GLY A 114 4.06 15.06 6.24
N ALA A 115 5.29 14.93 5.78
CA ALA A 115 5.69 15.27 4.43
C ALA A 115 6.77 14.31 3.93
N GLN A 116 6.79 14.11 2.63
CA GLN A 116 7.84 13.40 1.90
C GLN A 116 8.28 14.21 0.69
N TYR A 117 9.52 13.98 0.28
CA TYR A 117 10.10 14.56 -0.91
C TYR A 117 10.47 13.46 -1.89
N ASP A 118 10.05 13.57 -3.14
CA ASP A 118 10.34 12.61 -4.22
C ASP A 118 11.52 13.14 -5.06
N TYR A 119 12.72 12.56 -4.86
CA TYR A 119 13.92 12.93 -5.60
C TYR A 119 14.28 11.85 -6.59
N LYS A 120 14.21 12.16 -7.88
CA LYS A 120 14.59 11.25 -8.98
C LYS A 120 15.68 11.87 -9.84
N LYS A 121 16.83 11.18 -9.95
CA LYS A 121 17.92 11.59 -10.84
C LYS A 121 18.66 10.35 -11.38
N GLY A 122 18.50 10.10 -12.67
CA GLY A 122 19.14 8.97 -13.33
C GLY A 122 18.78 7.62 -12.67
N TRP A 123 19.78 6.95 -12.12
CA TRP A 123 19.63 5.65 -11.47
C TRP A 123 19.13 5.71 -10.02
N LEU A 124 19.01 6.89 -9.46
CA LEU A 124 18.69 7.13 -8.07
C LEU A 124 17.27 7.70 -7.91
N HIS A 125 16.44 7.03 -7.10
CA HIS A 125 15.17 7.53 -6.60
C HIS A 125 15.22 7.49 -5.07
N LEU A 126 15.02 8.62 -4.39
CA LEU A 126 15.02 8.77 -2.93
C LEU A 126 13.70 9.39 -2.48
N VAL A 127 13.15 8.86 -1.40
CA VAL A 127 11.93 9.39 -0.76
C VAL A 127 12.17 9.55 0.74
N PRO A 128 12.84 10.63 1.19
CA PRO A 128 12.88 10.99 2.60
C PRO A 128 11.49 11.40 3.08
N THR A 129 11.15 10.98 4.29
CA THR A 129 9.84 11.20 4.90
C THR A 129 10.01 11.64 6.35
N LEU A 130 9.19 12.58 6.80
CA LEU A 130 9.07 13.03 8.19
C LEU A 130 7.61 13.06 8.59
N GLU A 131 7.32 12.62 9.82
CA GLU A 131 5.98 12.68 10.40
C GLU A 131 6.06 13.04 11.89
N VAL A 132 5.09 13.81 12.35
CA VAL A 132 4.88 14.13 13.77
C VAL A 132 3.45 13.77 14.16
N SER A 133 3.24 13.41 15.42
CA SER A 133 1.93 13.02 15.92
C SER A 133 1.55 13.75 17.21
N THR A 134 0.26 13.72 17.55
CA THR A 134 -0.26 14.27 18.80
C THR A 134 0.27 13.59 20.05
N THR A 135 0.83 12.40 19.92
CA THR A 135 1.55 11.69 21.00
C THR A 135 2.97 12.20 21.21
N ARG A 136 3.35 13.31 20.53
CA ARG A 136 4.70 13.89 20.50
C ARG A 136 5.76 12.95 19.87
N ALA A 137 5.35 11.87 19.24
CA ALA A 137 6.26 11.04 18.50
C ALA A 137 6.64 11.76 17.20
N MET A 138 7.92 11.77 16.91
CA MET A 138 8.47 12.19 15.62
C MET A 138 9.11 10.98 14.98
N SER A 139 8.86 10.80 13.71
CA SER A 139 9.33 9.66 12.99
C SER A 139 9.90 10.06 11.61
N GLY A 140 10.89 9.32 11.11
CA GLY A 140 11.56 9.57 9.85
C GLY A 140 11.89 8.29 9.10
N SER A 141 11.79 8.33 7.77
CA SER A 141 12.25 7.24 6.93
C SER A 141 12.97 7.76 5.69
N LEU A 142 13.82 6.91 5.15
CA LEU A 142 14.42 7.09 3.83
C LEU A 142 14.16 5.80 3.04
N TYR A 143 13.39 5.91 1.99
CA TYR A 143 13.22 4.86 0.99
C TYR A 143 14.07 5.18 -0.22
N SER A 144 14.67 4.18 -0.87
CA SER A 144 15.43 4.35 -2.10
C SER A 144 15.20 3.21 -3.08
N GLU A 145 15.20 3.57 -4.38
CA GLU A 145 15.32 2.64 -5.50
C GLU A 145 16.60 2.98 -6.27
N LEU A 146 17.43 1.97 -6.50
CA LEU A 146 18.77 2.09 -7.10
C LEU A 146 18.83 1.24 -8.36
N GLY A 147 18.88 1.88 -9.53
CA GLY A 147 18.93 1.19 -10.81
C GLY A 147 18.48 2.06 -11.97
N SER A 148 19.02 1.81 -13.17
CA SER A 148 18.71 2.59 -14.37
C SER A 148 17.98 1.82 -15.46
N GLY A 149 17.46 0.66 -15.17
CA GLY A 149 16.81 -0.20 -16.16
C GLY A 149 15.48 -0.77 -15.66
N LYS A 150 15.14 -1.91 -16.20
CA LYS A 150 13.95 -2.64 -15.77
C LYS A 150 14.08 -3.22 -14.35
N THR A 151 15.31 -3.44 -13.89
CA THR A 151 15.61 -4.01 -12.56
C THR A 151 16.30 -2.96 -11.70
N TYR A 152 15.89 -2.87 -10.43
CA TYR A 152 16.43 -1.93 -9.47
C TYR A 152 16.45 -2.56 -8.07
N ALA A 153 17.45 -2.19 -7.28
CA ALA A 153 17.50 -2.54 -5.87
C ALA A 153 16.58 -1.61 -5.06
N ILE A 154 16.05 -2.13 -3.96
CA ILE A 154 15.27 -1.39 -2.98
C ILE A 154 16.06 -1.39 -1.68
N ALA A 155 16.25 -0.22 -1.07
CA ALA A 155 16.82 -0.08 0.24
C ALA A 155 16.06 1.00 1.02
N GLY A 156 15.90 0.79 2.33
CA GLY A 156 15.21 1.75 3.19
C GLY A 156 15.61 1.62 4.64
N ILE A 157 15.39 2.69 5.37
CA ILE A 157 15.53 2.75 6.83
C ILE A 157 14.37 3.55 7.39
N ALA A 158 13.81 3.09 8.50
CA ALA A 158 12.76 3.81 9.22
C ALA A 158 13.02 3.80 10.72
N ARG A 159 12.61 4.88 11.37
CA ARG A 159 12.58 5.05 12.82
C ARG A 159 11.18 5.47 13.23
N THR A 160 10.60 4.75 14.21
CA THR A 160 9.28 5.02 14.79
C THR A 160 8.13 5.08 13.78
N ASN A 161 7.73 3.93 13.28
CA ASN A 161 6.47 3.72 12.56
C ASN A 161 6.20 4.61 11.34
N LEU A 162 7.22 5.18 10.72
CA LEU A 162 7.05 5.84 9.44
C LEU A 162 7.05 4.86 8.31
N ARG A 163 6.00 4.97 7.59
CA ARG A 163 5.76 4.06 6.51
C ARG A 163 5.64 4.76 5.21
N PRO A 164 6.22 4.16 4.15
CA PRO A 164 5.84 4.53 2.81
C PRO A 164 4.33 4.46 2.68
N PHE A 165 3.77 5.38 1.91
CA PHE A 165 2.34 5.56 1.69
C PHE A 165 1.57 4.30 1.24
N PHE A 166 2.26 3.29 0.74
CA PHE A 166 1.69 2.04 0.23
C PHE A 166 1.72 0.90 1.23
N ASP A 167 2.22 1.17 2.43
CA ASP A 167 2.33 0.11 3.40
C ASP A 167 0.96 -0.24 3.94
N LEU A 168 0.59 -1.46 3.71
CA LEU A 168 -0.74 -1.99 3.88
C LEU A 168 -0.83 -2.83 5.13
N PHE A 169 0.31 -3.26 5.60
CA PHE A 169 0.52 -4.02 6.81
C PHE A 169 1.25 -3.15 7.82
N TRP A 170 1.09 -3.45 9.07
CA TRP A 170 1.84 -2.79 10.13
C TRP A 170 3.19 -3.48 10.27
N ASP A 171 4.16 -2.97 9.56
CA ASP A 171 5.51 -3.46 9.63
C ASP A 171 6.26 -2.92 10.86
N PRO A 172 7.42 -3.43 11.22
CA PRO A 172 8.23 -2.88 12.31
C PRO A 172 8.56 -1.39 12.12
N GLY A 173 8.32 -0.59 13.15
CA GLY A 173 8.51 0.86 13.10
C GLY A 173 9.97 1.30 13.02
N ASP A 174 10.84 0.62 13.75
CA ASP A 174 12.29 0.77 13.65
C ASP A 174 12.82 -0.35 12.77
N SER A 175 13.14 -0.05 11.51
CA SER A 175 13.39 -1.10 10.54
C SER A 175 14.40 -0.72 9.46
N VAL A 176 14.97 -1.76 8.85
CA VAL A 176 15.72 -1.70 7.61
C VAL A 176 14.94 -2.49 6.54
N GLN A 177 14.87 -1.95 5.35
CA GLN A 177 14.22 -2.56 4.19
C GLN A 177 15.24 -2.86 3.12
N LEU A 178 15.21 -4.08 2.57
CA LEU A 178 16.05 -4.51 1.46
C LEU A 178 15.22 -5.30 0.46
N GLY A 179 15.48 -5.11 -0.82
CA GLY A 179 14.73 -5.83 -1.85
C GLY A 179 15.18 -5.54 -3.27
N ILE A 180 14.34 -6.01 -4.19
CA ILE A 180 14.53 -5.85 -5.63
C ILE A 180 13.18 -5.63 -6.30
N GLY A 181 13.17 -4.78 -7.32
CA GLY A 181 12.02 -4.59 -8.19
C GLY A 181 12.37 -4.87 -9.64
N HIS A 182 11.40 -5.37 -10.40
CA HIS A 182 11.55 -5.63 -11.83
C HIS A 182 10.30 -5.22 -12.60
N LYS A 183 10.49 -4.46 -13.67
CA LYS A 183 9.46 -4.10 -14.64
C LYS A 183 9.40 -5.16 -15.72
N ILE A 184 8.44 -6.08 -15.64
CA ILE A 184 8.25 -7.17 -16.60
C ILE A 184 7.82 -6.60 -17.96
N SER A 185 6.84 -5.69 -17.95
CA SER A 185 6.26 -5.06 -19.13
C SER A 185 5.88 -3.59 -18.85
N ASN A 186 5.25 -2.92 -19.80
CA ASN A 186 4.65 -1.60 -19.56
C ASN A 186 3.39 -1.67 -18.67
N TYR A 187 2.87 -2.86 -18.44
CA TYR A 187 1.66 -3.11 -17.66
C TYR A 187 1.96 -3.80 -16.33
N ASP A 188 3.11 -4.48 -16.22
CA ASP A 188 3.43 -5.35 -15.09
C ASP A 188 4.74 -4.96 -14.41
N ARG A 189 4.66 -4.86 -13.09
CA ARG A 189 5.81 -4.67 -12.21
C ARG A 189 5.72 -5.64 -11.04
N ILE A 190 6.81 -6.29 -10.70
CA ILE A 190 6.96 -7.11 -9.51
C ILE A 190 8.02 -6.51 -8.59
N GLN A 191 7.78 -6.55 -7.29
CA GLN A 191 8.73 -6.14 -6.26
C GLN A 191 8.75 -7.22 -5.17
N GLY A 192 9.94 -7.57 -4.73
CA GLY A 192 10.13 -8.38 -3.53
C GLY A 192 11.05 -7.63 -2.57
N TYR A 193 10.61 -7.42 -1.33
CA TYR A 193 11.44 -6.81 -0.31
C TYR A 193 11.12 -7.35 1.07
N THR A 194 12.11 -7.31 1.95
CA THR A 194 11.95 -7.67 3.36
C THR A 194 12.20 -6.45 4.22
N ILE A 195 11.34 -6.25 5.21
CA ILE A 195 11.46 -5.26 6.26
C ILE A 195 11.88 -6.00 7.53
N PHE A 196 13.05 -5.67 8.04
CA PHE A 196 13.64 -6.25 9.25
C PHE A 196 13.45 -5.29 10.42
N ASP A 197 12.88 -5.75 11.51
CA ASP A 197 12.89 -5.02 12.77
C ASP A 197 14.33 -4.93 13.30
N VAL A 198 14.79 -3.73 13.63
CA VAL A 198 16.12 -3.50 14.18
C VAL A 198 16.12 -3.38 15.71
N ARG A 199 14.98 -3.58 16.36
CA ARG A 199 14.90 -3.70 17.83
C ARG A 199 15.50 -5.02 18.28
N LEU A 200 16.13 -5.00 19.45
CA LEU A 200 16.72 -6.20 20.01
C LEU A 200 15.66 -7.24 20.37
N HIS A 201 15.93 -8.50 20.09
CA HIS A 201 15.17 -9.69 20.52
C HIS A 201 13.82 -9.94 19.84
N THR A 202 13.40 -9.18 18.85
CA THR A 202 12.14 -9.45 18.15
C THR A 202 12.31 -10.44 17.01
N GLU A 203 13.43 -10.37 16.29
CA GLU A 203 13.69 -11.13 15.06
C GLU A 203 12.53 -11.01 14.04
N GLN A 204 11.74 -9.94 14.18
CA GLN A 204 10.57 -9.74 13.33
C GLN A 204 10.99 -9.30 11.93
N GLN A 205 10.41 -9.97 10.96
CA GLN A 205 10.57 -9.60 9.55
C GLN A 205 9.27 -9.81 8.77
N ASN A 206 9.00 -8.89 7.85
CA ASN A 206 7.91 -8.96 6.89
C ASN A 206 8.49 -8.96 5.49
N THR A 207 8.29 -10.06 4.77
CA THR A 207 8.68 -10.17 3.36
C THR A 207 7.47 -9.94 2.48
N HIS A 208 7.50 -8.91 1.67
CA HIS A 208 6.47 -8.53 0.73
C HIS A 208 6.83 -9.01 -0.68
N VAL A 209 5.83 -9.56 -1.37
CA VAL A 209 5.88 -9.81 -2.81
C VAL A 209 4.70 -9.09 -3.44
N LEU A 210 5.00 -7.97 -4.10
CA LEU A 210 4.00 -7.14 -4.75
C LEU A 210 3.99 -7.40 -6.25
N TRP A 211 2.81 -7.61 -6.80
CA TRP A 211 2.59 -7.56 -8.23
C TRP A 211 1.61 -6.42 -8.54
N ARG A 212 2.04 -5.52 -9.42
CA ARG A 212 1.22 -4.42 -9.91
C ARG A 212 0.93 -4.64 -11.37
N HIS A 213 -0.34 -4.61 -11.72
CA HIS A 213 -0.81 -4.78 -13.08
C HIS A 213 -1.70 -3.61 -13.50
N LYS A 214 -1.36 -2.99 -14.63
CA LYS A 214 -2.14 -1.93 -15.25
C LYS A 214 -3.14 -2.55 -16.21
N LEU A 215 -4.42 -2.56 -15.83
CA LEU A 215 -5.50 -3.11 -16.65
C LEU A 215 -5.74 -2.27 -17.91
N ASN A 216 -5.67 -0.94 -17.75
CA ASN A 216 -5.74 0.05 -18.84
C ASN A 216 -5.15 1.38 -18.37
N ALA A 217 -5.32 2.44 -19.17
CA ALA A 217 -4.78 3.75 -18.82
C ALA A 217 -5.26 4.29 -17.46
N ASN A 218 -6.43 3.88 -16.97
CA ASN A 218 -7.12 4.46 -15.82
C ASN A 218 -7.29 3.50 -14.66
N ASN A 219 -7.05 2.21 -14.88
CA ASN A 219 -7.35 1.15 -13.93
C ASN A 219 -6.13 0.29 -13.68
N GLY A 220 -5.89 -0.07 -12.43
CA GLY A 220 -4.81 -0.95 -12.04
C GLY A 220 -5.17 -1.79 -10.82
N ILE A 221 -4.48 -2.90 -10.67
CA ILE A 221 -4.58 -3.76 -9.51
C ILE A 221 -3.18 -3.98 -8.92
N THR A 222 -3.10 -3.98 -7.59
CA THR A 222 -1.90 -4.39 -6.87
C THR A 222 -2.27 -5.53 -5.94
N LEU A 223 -1.53 -6.62 -6.04
CA LEU A 223 -1.57 -7.72 -5.09
C LEU A 223 -0.30 -7.67 -4.24
N ASP A 224 -0.45 -7.87 -2.94
CA ASP A 224 0.64 -7.90 -1.98
C ASP A 224 0.52 -9.15 -1.11
N ALA A 225 1.41 -10.11 -1.31
CA ALA A 225 1.55 -11.27 -0.43
C ALA A 225 2.64 -10.96 0.60
N VAL A 226 2.31 -11.11 1.89
CA VAL A 226 3.22 -10.81 3.00
C VAL A 226 3.48 -12.06 3.80
N PHE A 227 4.76 -12.42 3.94
CA PHE A 227 5.24 -13.50 4.78
C PHE A 227 5.89 -12.90 6.03
N LYS A 228 5.39 -13.27 7.20
CA LYS A 228 5.81 -12.73 8.49
C LYS A 228 6.48 -13.80 9.31
N SER A 229 7.61 -13.49 9.94
CA SER A 229 8.26 -14.35 10.93
C SER A 229 8.94 -13.52 12.01
N GLY A 230 8.95 -14.01 13.24
CA GLY A 230 9.56 -13.36 14.40
C GLY A 230 8.85 -13.67 15.69
N HIS A 231 9.35 -13.09 16.79
CA HIS A 231 8.77 -13.27 18.12
C HIS A 231 7.70 -12.22 18.41
N GLY A 232 6.54 -12.68 18.87
CA GLY A 232 5.50 -11.81 19.41
C GLY A 232 5.78 -11.38 20.84
N ASP A 233 4.94 -10.50 21.40
CA ASP A 233 5.09 -9.99 22.78
C ASP A 233 5.05 -11.10 23.84
N SER A 234 4.40 -12.23 23.56
CA SER A 234 4.39 -13.42 24.40
C SER A 234 5.70 -14.24 24.36
N GLY A 235 6.67 -13.85 23.55
CA GLY A 235 7.89 -14.61 23.27
C GLY A 235 7.69 -15.81 22.31
N LYS A 236 6.45 -16.07 21.86
CA LYS A 236 6.15 -17.12 20.90
C LYS A 236 6.67 -16.74 19.51
N PHE A 237 7.35 -17.67 18.85
CA PHE A 237 7.75 -17.49 17.47
C PHE A 237 6.57 -17.70 16.51
N ILE A 238 6.27 -16.70 15.70
CA ILE A 238 5.15 -16.66 14.79
C ILE A 238 5.68 -16.80 13.36
N ARG A 239 5.03 -17.65 12.57
CA ARG A 239 5.17 -17.70 11.10
C ARG A 239 3.78 -17.67 10.49
N THR A 240 3.53 -16.69 9.63
CA THR A 240 2.21 -16.53 9.02
C THR A 240 2.33 -15.81 7.69
N ALA A 241 1.23 -15.80 6.92
CA ALA A 241 1.15 -15.07 5.68
C ALA A 241 -0.15 -14.26 5.63
N GLY A 242 -0.05 -13.05 5.14
CA GLY A 242 -1.16 -12.15 4.87
C GLY A 242 -1.28 -11.83 3.38
N ILE A 243 -2.37 -11.18 3.01
CA ILE A 243 -2.61 -10.74 1.64
C ILE A 243 -3.29 -9.38 1.61
N GLY A 244 -2.87 -8.53 0.68
CA GLY A 244 -3.47 -7.25 0.36
C GLY A 244 -3.87 -7.16 -1.10
N VAL A 245 -5.00 -6.50 -1.34
CA VAL A 245 -5.48 -6.17 -2.68
C VAL A 245 -5.77 -4.68 -2.71
N TYR A 246 -5.23 -4.01 -3.71
CA TYR A 246 -5.53 -2.63 -4.01
C TYR A 246 -6.03 -2.54 -5.46
N TYR A 247 -7.22 -1.97 -5.65
CA TYR A 247 -7.80 -1.73 -6.96
C TYR A 247 -7.97 -0.24 -7.18
N ASP A 248 -7.36 0.26 -8.23
CA ASP A 248 -7.37 1.66 -8.64
C ASP A 248 -8.24 1.84 -9.88
N ARG A 249 -9.26 2.72 -9.82
CA ARG A 249 -10.15 3.02 -10.93
C ARG A 249 -10.36 4.53 -11.04
N GLU A 250 -9.73 5.17 -12.02
CA GLU A 250 -9.84 6.61 -12.25
C GLU A 250 -9.68 7.43 -10.95
N LYS A 251 -10.78 8.07 -10.49
CA LYS A 251 -10.81 8.87 -9.26
C LYS A 251 -10.93 8.03 -7.99
N TRP A 252 -11.40 6.78 -8.07
CA TRP A 252 -11.68 5.94 -6.92
C TRP A 252 -10.65 4.84 -6.76
N PHE A 253 -10.42 4.40 -5.54
CA PHE A 253 -9.66 3.20 -5.25
C PHE A 253 -10.20 2.49 -4.03
N TRP A 254 -9.98 1.17 -3.98
CA TRP A 254 -10.35 0.30 -2.87
C TRP A 254 -9.14 -0.47 -2.39
N LYS A 255 -9.16 -0.79 -1.10
CA LYS A 255 -8.12 -1.59 -0.45
C LYS A 255 -8.78 -2.63 0.42
N LEU A 256 -8.25 -3.83 0.42
CA LEU A 256 -8.66 -4.90 1.33
C LEU A 256 -7.42 -5.67 1.76
N TYR A 257 -7.28 -5.88 3.06
CA TYR A 257 -6.15 -6.61 3.64
C TYR A 257 -6.62 -7.60 4.66
N PHE A 258 -6.00 -8.77 4.63
CA PHE A 258 -6.09 -9.81 5.62
C PHE A 258 -4.70 -9.99 6.23
N ASP A 259 -4.56 -9.64 7.50
CA ASP A 259 -3.30 -9.68 8.25
C ASP A 259 -3.43 -10.56 9.48
N PRO A 260 -3.11 -11.87 9.37
CA PRO A 260 -3.04 -12.76 10.52
C PRO A 260 -1.88 -12.35 11.42
N HIS A 261 -2.06 -12.47 12.74
CA HIS A 261 -1.07 -12.04 13.72
C HIS A 261 -0.57 -10.60 13.48
N VAL A 262 -1.52 -9.66 13.35
CA VAL A 262 -1.17 -8.25 13.18
C VAL A 262 -0.22 -7.79 14.27
N ASN A 263 0.85 -7.09 13.90
CA ASN A 263 1.94 -6.71 14.82
C ASN A 263 2.51 -7.89 15.64
N PHE A 264 2.51 -9.10 15.09
CA PHE A 264 2.93 -10.32 15.79
C PHE A 264 2.14 -10.62 17.08
N ALA A 265 0.91 -10.12 17.18
CA ALA A 265 -0.03 -10.43 18.25
C ALA A 265 -0.88 -11.66 17.92
N ASP A 266 -1.62 -12.19 18.93
CA ASP A 266 -2.43 -13.40 18.76
C ASP A 266 -3.81 -13.12 18.10
N HIS A 267 -3.95 -12.04 17.33
CA HIS A 267 -5.19 -11.72 16.65
C HIS A 267 -4.99 -11.34 15.18
N THR A 268 -6.02 -11.61 14.41
CA THR A 268 -6.07 -11.32 12.98
C THR A 268 -6.77 -9.99 12.76
N MET A 269 -6.26 -9.19 11.83
CA MET A 269 -6.88 -7.95 11.38
C MET A 269 -7.37 -8.10 9.94
N VAL A 270 -8.56 -7.56 9.68
CA VAL A 270 -9.03 -7.25 8.34
C VAL A 270 -9.11 -5.73 8.22
N ARG A 271 -8.51 -5.19 7.19
CA ARG A 271 -8.59 -3.77 6.88
C ARG A 271 -9.29 -3.57 5.55
N ALA A 272 -10.31 -2.74 5.51
CA ALA A 272 -10.94 -2.27 4.29
C ALA A 272 -10.73 -0.76 4.16
N GLY A 273 -10.57 -0.28 2.94
CA GLY A 273 -10.43 1.15 2.70
C GLY A 273 -10.97 1.55 1.33
N ILE A 274 -11.45 2.78 1.27
CA ILE A 274 -11.89 3.44 0.04
C ILE A 274 -11.24 4.81 -0.03
N GLY A 275 -10.97 5.27 -1.22
CA GLY A 275 -10.46 6.62 -1.40
C GLY A 275 -10.86 7.27 -2.69
N LEU A 276 -10.68 8.58 -2.71
CA LEU A 276 -10.96 9.49 -3.81
C LEU A 276 -9.70 10.28 -4.15
N LYS A 277 -9.43 10.41 -5.45
CA LYS A 277 -8.39 11.28 -6.01
C LYS A 277 -9.04 12.51 -6.67
N PHE A 278 -8.47 13.70 -6.49
CA PHE A 278 -9.00 14.97 -7.02
C PHE A 278 -7.92 16.06 -7.14
#